data_dc3888df07115e02c3bfab1eac7eaa0d
#
_entry.id   dc3888df07115e02c3bfab1eac7eaa0d
#
_cell.length_a   1.000
_cell.length_b   1.000
_cell.length_c   1.000
_cell.angle_alpha   90.00
_cell.angle_beta   90.00
_cell.angle_gamma   90.00
#
_symmetry.space_group_name_H-M   'P 1'
#
loop_
_entity.id
_entity.type
_entity.pdbx_description
1 polymer ?
#
loop_
_entity_poly.entity_id
_entity_poly.type
_entity_poly.pdbx_seq_one_letter_code
_entity_poly.pdbx_strand_id
1 'polypeptide(L)'
;GLAKDAVAIEINNVQRDLSDKLEDNASVSIITIKSNEGLEIMRHTLTAQVLASAVKNLYPDAKLAIGPTIEDGFYYDFLPPKPISIDDLPKIEKEMKKIIANKSTINKSYHSKDEAIALFDEQEEVFKAEIILDSDQNDNFQIYTQELSGFIDLCRGPHLPSLNLIGEFKLTKV
;
A
#
# COMPACT_ATOMS: atom_id res chain seq x y z
N GLY A 1 -25.93 -0.63 -5.00
CA GLY A 1 -25.64 -2.03 -5.36
C GLY A 1 -24.18 -2.36 -5.03
N LEU A 2 -23.80 -3.62 -5.04
CA LEU A 2 -22.47 -4.13 -4.67
C LEU A 2 -21.30 -3.40 -5.35
N ALA A 3 -21.47 -2.94 -6.58
CA ALA A 3 -20.43 -2.27 -7.35
C ALA A 3 -19.88 -1.00 -6.70
N LYS A 4 -20.67 -0.32 -5.86
CA LYS A 4 -20.22 0.89 -5.15
C LYS A 4 -19.38 0.59 -3.91
N ASP A 5 -19.61 -0.57 -3.31
CA ASP A 5 -18.97 -0.99 -2.08
C ASP A 5 -17.82 -2.00 -2.36
N ALA A 6 -17.67 -2.48 -3.61
CA ALA A 6 -16.63 -3.42 -3.99
C ALA A 6 -15.24 -2.76 -3.93
N VAL A 7 -14.29 -3.43 -3.29
CA VAL A 7 -12.90 -2.96 -3.12
C VAL A 7 -11.87 -3.95 -3.64
N ALA A 8 -12.21 -5.23 -3.69
CA ALA A 8 -11.37 -6.30 -4.22
C ALA A 8 -12.26 -7.48 -4.65
N ILE A 9 -11.63 -8.48 -5.22
CA ILE A 9 -12.26 -9.77 -5.56
C ILE A 9 -11.44 -10.91 -4.94
N GLU A 10 -12.11 -12.02 -4.71
CA GLU A 10 -11.45 -13.27 -4.40
C GLU A 10 -11.64 -14.22 -5.59
N ILE A 11 -10.56 -14.73 -6.13
CA ILE A 11 -10.53 -15.68 -7.25
C ILE A 11 -9.92 -16.98 -6.75
N ASN A 12 -10.71 -18.06 -6.76
CA ASN A 12 -10.24 -19.38 -6.27
C ASN A 12 -9.59 -19.32 -4.89
N ASN A 13 -10.21 -18.59 -3.94
CA ASN A 13 -9.75 -18.34 -2.56
C ASN A 13 -8.45 -17.50 -2.46
N VAL A 14 -8.11 -16.74 -3.48
CA VAL A 14 -6.99 -15.79 -3.46
C VAL A 14 -7.52 -14.38 -3.69
N GLN A 15 -7.23 -13.49 -2.74
CA GLN A 15 -7.61 -12.08 -2.86
C GLN A 15 -6.82 -11.38 -3.98
N ARG A 16 -7.52 -10.60 -4.77
CA ARG A 16 -7.01 -9.88 -5.96
C ARG A 16 -7.58 -8.48 -6.03
N ASP A 17 -6.89 -7.59 -6.73
CA ASP A 17 -7.41 -6.26 -7.03
C ASP A 17 -8.62 -6.32 -7.98
N LEU A 18 -9.49 -5.31 -7.92
CA LEU A 18 -10.61 -5.19 -8.85
C LEU A 18 -10.17 -5.08 -10.33
N SER A 19 -8.94 -4.67 -10.57
CA SER A 19 -8.36 -4.54 -11.91
C SER A 19 -7.81 -5.84 -12.47
N ASP A 20 -7.73 -6.91 -11.66
CA ASP A 20 -7.17 -8.18 -12.11
C ASP A 20 -8.10 -8.88 -13.11
N LYS A 21 -7.51 -9.51 -14.11
CA LYS A 21 -8.24 -10.24 -15.14
C LYS A 21 -8.79 -11.53 -14.55
N LEU A 22 -10.03 -11.83 -14.93
CA LEU A 22 -10.67 -13.13 -14.65
C LEU A 22 -10.27 -14.14 -15.72
N GLU A 23 -9.97 -15.34 -15.28
CA GLU A 23 -9.82 -16.51 -16.15
C GLU A 23 -11.15 -17.26 -16.26
N ASP A 24 -11.33 -18.01 -17.35
CA ASP A 24 -12.50 -18.84 -17.54
C ASP A 24 -12.63 -19.90 -16.43
N ASN A 25 -13.86 -20.15 -16.00
CA ASN A 25 -14.22 -21.13 -14.96
C ASN A 25 -13.66 -20.85 -13.55
N ALA A 26 -13.33 -19.59 -13.25
CA ALA A 26 -12.93 -19.20 -11.91
C ALA A 26 -14.13 -19.07 -10.96
N SER A 27 -13.94 -19.47 -9.69
CA SER A 27 -14.87 -19.10 -8.62
C SER A 27 -14.54 -17.70 -8.16
N VAL A 28 -15.52 -16.79 -8.21
CA VAL A 28 -15.32 -15.37 -7.87
C VAL A 28 -16.29 -14.94 -6.79
N SER A 29 -15.77 -14.29 -5.75
CA SER A 29 -16.55 -13.54 -4.78
C SER A 29 -16.11 -12.08 -4.72
N ILE A 30 -17.02 -11.19 -4.33
CA ILE A 30 -16.76 -9.76 -4.26
C ILE A 30 -16.47 -9.40 -2.79
N ILE A 31 -15.30 -8.78 -2.56
CA ILE A 31 -14.95 -8.21 -1.27
C ILE A 31 -15.44 -6.76 -1.23
N THR A 32 -16.24 -6.45 -0.21
CA THR A 32 -16.76 -5.09 -0.03
C THR A 32 -16.07 -4.38 1.11
N ILE A 33 -16.06 -3.05 1.08
CA ILE A 33 -15.43 -2.21 2.13
C ILE A 33 -16.01 -2.48 3.53
N LYS A 34 -17.19 -3.07 3.63
CA LYS A 34 -17.89 -3.35 4.89
C LYS A 34 -17.58 -4.74 5.46
N SER A 35 -16.90 -5.60 4.69
CA SER A 35 -16.48 -6.91 5.20
C SER A 35 -15.20 -6.83 6.01
N ASN A 36 -14.88 -7.88 6.76
CA ASN A 36 -13.62 -7.97 7.51
C ASN A 36 -12.40 -7.92 6.58
N GLU A 37 -12.47 -8.61 5.46
CA GLU A 37 -11.44 -8.62 4.42
C GLU A 37 -11.28 -7.22 3.80
N GLY A 38 -12.39 -6.51 3.57
CA GLY A 38 -12.37 -5.13 3.10
C GLY A 38 -11.72 -4.17 4.09
N LEU A 39 -11.93 -4.38 5.39
CA LEU A 39 -11.26 -3.62 6.45
C LEU A 39 -9.75 -3.90 6.48
N GLU A 40 -9.33 -5.14 6.31
CA GLU A 40 -7.91 -5.50 6.21
C GLU A 40 -7.24 -4.86 5.00
N ILE A 41 -7.88 -4.89 3.84
CA ILE A 41 -7.40 -4.24 2.61
C ILE A 41 -7.31 -2.72 2.81
N MET A 42 -8.27 -2.11 3.51
CA MET A 42 -8.23 -0.69 3.84
C MET A 42 -7.05 -0.37 4.77
N ARG A 43 -6.82 -1.16 5.82
CA ARG A 43 -5.67 -1.01 6.73
C ARG A 43 -4.35 -1.18 5.99
N HIS A 44 -4.27 -2.17 5.10
CA HIS A 44 -3.10 -2.40 4.27
C HIS A 44 -2.81 -1.23 3.34
N THR A 45 -3.83 -0.68 2.69
CA THR A 45 -3.70 0.51 1.85
C THR A 45 -3.30 1.73 2.68
N LEU A 46 -3.89 1.89 3.86
CA LEU A 46 -3.59 3.00 4.76
C LEU A 46 -2.13 2.98 5.22
N THR A 47 -1.57 1.81 5.54
CA THR A 47 -0.16 1.69 5.93
C THR A 47 0.79 1.80 4.75
N ALA A 48 0.65 0.96 3.72
CA ALA A 48 1.63 0.84 2.65
C ALA A 48 1.57 1.99 1.63
N GLN A 49 0.42 2.61 1.44
CA GLN A 49 0.27 3.69 0.47
C GLN A 49 0.18 5.07 1.13
N VAL A 50 -0.57 5.23 2.21
CA VAL A 50 -0.83 6.55 2.77
C VAL A 50 0.19 6.93 3.83
N LEU A 51 0.44 6.07 4.83
CA LEU A 51 1.43 6.34 5.87
C LEU A 51 2.84 6.40 5.29
N ALA A 52 3.22 5.44 4.44
CA ALA A 52 4.50 5.42 3.77
C ALA A 52 4.75 6.69 2.93
N SER A 53 3.76 7.09 2.12
CA SER A 53 3.83 8.33 1.34
C SER A 53 3.91 9.58 2.23
N ALA A 54 3.14 9.64 3.33
CA ALA A 54 3.20 10.76 4.28
C ALA A 54 4.57 10.88 4.94
N VAL A 55 5.19 9.76 5.31
CA VAL A 55 6.55 9.73 5.86
C VAL A 55 7.55 10.26 4.83
N LYS A 56 7.49 9.82 3.58
CA LYS A 56 8.38 10.33 2.51
C LYS A 56 8.20 11.81 2.24
N ASN A 57 6.96 12.30 2.24
CA ASN A 57 6.68 13.73 2.05
C ASN A 57 7.26 14.61 3.16
N LEU A 58 7.22 14.12 4.41
CA LEU A 58 7.70 14.87 5.58
C LEU A 58 9.18 14.66 5.87
N TYR A 59 9.70 13.50 5.51
CA TYR A 59 11.06 13.06 5.75
C TYR A 59 11.61 12.37 4.48
N PRO A 60 12.01 13.14 3.46
CA PRO A 60 12.43 12.58 2.16
C PRO A 60 13.57 11.56 2.26
N ASP A 61 14.47 11.75 3.22
CA ASP A 61 15.61 10.85 3.46
C ASP A 61 15.24 9.58 4.25
N ALA A 62 14.00 9.46 4.75
CA ALA A 62 13.54 8.25 5.42
C ALA A 62 13.58 7.06 4.46
N LYS A 63 14.06 5.91 4.94
CA LYS A 63 14.09 4.66 4.17
C LYS A 63 12.93 3.78 4.61
N LEU A 64 12.11 3.39 3.66
CA LEU A 64 10.91 2.60 3.89
C LEU A 64 11.26 1.10 3.95
N ALA A 65 10.72 0.39 4.95
CA ALA A 65 10.84 -1.06 5.05
C ALA A 65 9.51 -1.74 4.73
N ILE A 66 8.75 -2.15 5.72
CA ILE A 66 7.49 -2.88 5.56
C ILE A 66 6.40 -2.33 6.48
N GLY A 67 5.13 -2.49 6.05
CA GLY A 67 3.96 -2.05 6.80
C GLY A 67 2.86 -3.10 6.81
N PRO A 68 2.91 -4.09 7.74
CA PRO A 68 1.87 -5.09 7.84
C PRO A 68 0.63 -4.58 8.55
N THR A 69 -0.48 -5.26 8.32
CA THR A 69 -1.68 -5.16 9.13
C THR A 69 -1.59 -6.09 10.33
N ILE A 70 -2.28 -5.73 11.41
CA ILE A 70 -2.46 -6.52 12.63
C ILE A 70 -3.94 -6.59 12.97
N GLU A 71 -4.32 -7.44 13.92
CA GLU A 71 -5.72 -7.69 14.28
C GLU A 71 -6.53 -6.39 14.51
N ASP A 72 -5.96 -5.44 15.27
CA ASP A 72 -6.63 -4.19 15.64
C ASP A 72 -6.03 -2.94 14.99
N GLY A 73 -5.26 -3.08 13.90
CA GLY A 73 -4.64 -1.92 13.28
C GLY A 73 -3.60 -2.22 12.22
N PHE A 74 -2.59 -1.39 12.20
CA PHE A 74 -1.46 -1.47 11.28
C PHE A 74 -0.25 -0.76 11.88
N TYR A 75 0.94 -1.03 11.33
CA TYR A 75 2.14 -0.24 11.57
C TYR A 75 3.00 -0.16 10.31
N TYR A 76 4.01 0.66 10.33
CA TYR A 76 5.00 0.75 9.25
C TYR A 76 6.39 0.96 9.84
N ASP A 77 7.31 0.08 9.47
CA ASP A 77 8.71 0.19 9.85
C ASP A 77 9.46 1.02 8.81
N PHE A 78 10.17 2.02 9.28
CA PHE A 78 11.03 2.86 8.45
C PHE A 78 12.20 3.43 9.27
N LEU A 79 13.28 3.77 8.60
CA LEU A 79 14.44 4.43 9.21
C LEU A 79 14.35 5.93 8.94
N PRO A 80 13.96 6.75 9.92
CA PRO A 80 13.90 8.20 9.74
C PRO A 80 15.31 8.82 9.85
N PRO A 81 15.54 9.99 9.23
CA PRO A 81 16.82 10.72 9.34
C PRO A 81 17.09 11.25 10.77
N LYS A 82 16.05 11.38 11.57
CA LYS A 82 16.07 11.77 12.99
C LYS A 82 15.03 10.96 13.77
N PRO A 83 15.27 10.69 15.06
CA PRO A 83 14.26 10.01 15.87
C PRO A 83 12.90 10.71 15.80
N ILE A 84 11.86 9.94 15.62
CA ILE A 84 10.47 10.39 15.64
C ILE A 84 9.89 10.11 17.03
N SER A 85 9.06 11.02 17.52
CA SER A 85 8.40 10.91 18.81
C SER A 85 6.87 10.90 18.64
N ILE A 86 6.18 10.67 19.74
CA ILE A 86 4.72 10.73 19.78
C ILE A 86 4.17 12.12 19.38
N ASP A 87 4.96 13.18 19.60
CA ASP A 87 4.58 14.55 19.25
C ASP A 87 4.61 14.81 17.74
N ASP A 88 5.24 13.94 16.96
CA ASP A 88 5.27 14.01 15.50
C ASP A 88 4.02 13.40 14.86
N LEU A 89 3.31 12.51 15.58
CA LEU A 89 2.14 11.80 15.05
C LEU A 89 1.05 12.72 14.50
N PRO A 90 0.68 13.83 15.14
CA PRO A 90 -0.32 14.75 14.59
C PRO A 90 0.09 15.36 13.24
N LYS A 91 1.39 15.60 13.03
CA LYS A 91 1.92 16.12 11.77
C LYS A 91 1.82 15.07 10.67
N ILE A 92 2.16 13.81 10.99
CA ILE A 92 2.06 12.69 10.06
C ILE A 92 0.59 12.43 9.71
N GLU A 93 -0.33 12.38 10.69
CA GLU A 93 -1.76 12.24 10.45
C GLU A 93 -2.33 13.35 9.54
N LYS A 94 -1.90 14.59 9.74
CA LYS A 94 -2.31 15.70 8.90
C LYS A 94 -1.89 15.52 7.46
N GLU A 95 -0.67 15.02 7.22
CA GLU A 95 -0.18 14.73 5.88
C GLU A 95 -0.93 13.55 5.25
N MET A 96 -1.18 12.48 6.02
CA MET A 96 -2.01 11.35 5.58
C MET A 96 -3.40 11.81 5.14
N LYS A 97 -4.05 12.69 5.90
CA LYS A 97 -5.37 13.25 5.54
C LYS A 97 -5.34 14.04 4.24
N LYS A 98 -4.26 14.78 3.96
CA LYS A 98 -4.08 15.48 2.68
C LYS A 98 -3.96 14.51 1.51
N ILE A 99 -3.18 13.43 1.69
CA ILE A 99 -3.00 12.40 0.67
C ILE A 99 -4.35 11.73 0.35
N ILE A 100 -5.13 11.37 1.38
CA ILE A 100 -6.47 10.80 1.22
C ILE A 100 -7.41 11.77 0.49
N ALA A 101 -7.35 13.07 0.84
CA ALA A 101 -8.20 14.09 0.24
C ALA A 101 -7.97 14.28 -1.27
N ASN A 102 -6.81 13.88 -1.78
CA ASN A 102 -6.51 13.89 -3.22
C ASN A 102 -7.30 12.82 -4.00
N LYS A 103 -7.86 11.81 -3.31
CA LYS A 103 -8.67 10.72 -3.90
C LYS A 103 -7.97 9.98 -5.04
N SER A 104 -6.64 9.90 -4.99
CA SER A 104 -5.83 9.24 -6.01
C SER A 104 -6.29 7.80 -6.23
N THR A 105 -6.29 7.36 -7.46
CA THR A 105 -6.38 5.94 -7.80
C THR A 105 -5.04 5.26 -7.52
N ILE A 106 -5.10 3.96 -7.25
CA ILE A 106 -3.94 3.12 -7.02
C ILE A 106 -3.89 2.10 -8.16
N ASN A 107 -2.80 2.13 -8.90
CA ASN A 107 -2.59 1.29 -10.07
C ASN A 107 -1.49 0.26 -9.79
N LYS A 108 -1.72 -0.99 -10.18
CA LYS A 108 -0.76 -2.07 -10.09
C LYS A 108 -0.04 -2.28 -11.42
N SER A 109 1.26 -2.50 -11.35
CA SER A 109 2.09 -2.93 -12.47
C SER A 109 2.95 -4.12 -12.06
N TYR A 110 3.41 -4.88 -13.06
CA TYR A 110 4.28 -6.04 -12.89
C TYR A 110 5.63 -5.76 -13.54
N HIS A 111 6.69 -6.11 -12.82
CA HIS A 111 8.07 -5.85 -13.24
C HIS A 111 8.93 -7.10 -13.08
N SER A 112 9.94 -7.23 -13.93
CA SER A 112 11.03 -8.18 -13.71
C SER A 112 11.85 -7.79 -12.47
N LYS A 113 12.69 -8.69 -11.99
CA LYS A 113 13.56 -8.44 -10.83
C LYS A 113 14.45 -7.21 -11.06
N ASP A 114 15.10 -7.15 -12.24
CA ASP A 114 16.03 -6.06 -12.58
C ASP A 114 15.31 -4.71 -12.69
N GLU A 115 14.13 -4.68 -13.31
CA GLU A 115 13.32 -3.45 -13.43
C GLU A 115 12.86 -2.96 -12.04
N ALA A 116 12.41 -3.88 -11.19
CA ALA A 116 11.95 -3.53 -9.84
C ALA A 116 13.11 -2.99 -8.97
N ILE A 117 14.30 -3.61 -9.04
CA ILE A 117 15.51 -3.12 -8.36
C ILE A 117 15.85 -1.72 -8.85
N ALA A 118 15.92 -1.51 -10.18
CA ALA A 118 16.27 -0.22 -10.75
C ALA A 118 15.30 0.90 -10.32
N LEU A 119 13.99 0.61 -10.24
CA LEU A 119 12.98 1.57 -9.77
C LEU A 119 13.21 2.02 -8.32
N PHE A 120 13.55 1.10 -7.42
CA PHE A 120 13.77 1.44 -6.01
C PHE A 120 15.16 2.00 -5.76
N ASP A 121 16.17 1.62 -6.52
CA ASP A 121 17.50 2.24 -6.50
C ASP A 121 17.45 3.71 -6.91
N GLU A 122 16.69 4.04 -7.99
CA GLU A 122 16.49 5.43 -8.42
C GLU A 122 15.84 6.29 -7.34
N GLN A 123 15.01 5.70 -6.47
CA GLN A 123 14.38 6.38 -5.35
C GLN A 123 15.16 6.28 -4.04
N GLU A 124 16.36 5.70 -4.08
CA GLU A 124 17.21 5.44 -2.90
C GLU A 124 16.50 4.62 -1.80
N GLU A 125 15.53 3.77 -2.19
CA GLU A 125 14.80 2.88 -1.27
C GLU A 125 15.55 1.56 -1.09
N VAL A 126 16.69 1.63 -0.41
CA VAL A 126 17.67 0.52 -0.25
C VAL A 126 17.04 -0.75 0.34
N PHE A 127 16.14 -0.63 1.32
CA PHE A 127 15.51 -1.81 1.92
C PHE A 127 14.54 -2.51 0.95
N LYS A 128 13.87 -1.75 0.08
CA LYS A 128 13.01 -2.34 -0.96
C LYS A 128 13.85 -3.07 -2.01
N ALA A 129 14.96 -2.48 -2.44
CA ALA A 129 15.89 -3.12 -3.36
C ALA A 129 16.50 -4.41 -2.75
N GLU A 130 16.89 -4.39 -1.48
CA GLU A 130 17.39 -5.58 -0.76
C GLU A 130 16.33 -6.69 -0.67
N ILE A 131 15.07 -6.37 -0.34
CA ILE A 131 13.97 -7.34 -0.29
C ILE A 131 13.78 -8.02 -1.66
N ILE A 132 13.90 -7.26 -2.76
CA ILE A 132 13.80 -7.81 -4.11
C ILE A 132 15.00 -8.69 -4.43
N LEU A 133 16.21 -8.25 -4.08
CA LEU A 133 17.45 -8.99 -4.30
C LEU A 133 17.43 -10.35 -3.60
N ASP A 134 17.00 -10.40 -2.35
CA ASP A 134 16.96 -11.59 -1.51
C ASP A 134 15.79 -12.54 -1.87
N SER A 135 14.86 -12.09 -2.71
CA SER A 135 13.74 -12.90 -3.15
C SER A 135 14.18 -13.96 -4.16
N ASP A 136 13.66 -15.18 -4.02
CA ASP A 136 13.77 -16.25 -5.03
C ASP A 136 12.92 -15.99 -6.29
N GLN A 137 12.02 -14.99 -6.24
CA GLN A 137 11.19 -14.57 -7.36
C GLN A 137 12.05 -13.84 -8.39
N ASN A 138 11.91 -14.19 -9.67
CA ASN A 138 12.68 -13.58 -10.76
C ASN A 138 11.86 -12.62 -11.63
N ASP A 139 10.53 -12.67 -11.53
CA ASP A 139 9.63 -11.91 -12.38
C ASP A 139 8.31 -11.63 -11.65
N ASN A 140 7.46 -10.77 -12.23
CA ASN A 140 6.14 -10.43 -11.70
C ASN A 140 6.16 -9.77 -10.31
N PHE A 141 7.16 -8.95 -10.01
CA PHE A 141 7.13 -8.10 -8.83
C PHE A 141 6.01 -7.07 -8.98
N GLN A 142 5.12 -7.03 -7.99
CA GLN A 142 3.97 -6.13 -8.00
C GLN A 142 4.37 -4.78 -7.39
N ILE A 143 4.22 -3.72 -8.17
CA ILE A 143 4.45 -2.35 -7.75
C ILE A 143 3.14 -1.59 -7.87
N TYR A 144 2.77 -0.91 -6.79
CA TYR A 144 1.57 -0.08 -6.73
C TYR A 144 1.94 1.39 -6.77
N THR A 145 1.29 2.11 -7.66
CA THR A 145 1.55 3.54 -7.90
C THR A 145 0.30 4.36 -7.61
N GLN A 146 0.45 5.42 -6.83
CA GLN A 146 -0.57 6.47 -6.71
C GLN A 146 -0.52 7.37 -7.95
N GLU A 147 -1.61 7.45 -8.69
CA GLU A 147 -1.66 8.16 -9.98
C GLU A 147 -1.28 9.63 -9.86
N LEU A 148 -1.78 10.33 -8.82
CA LEU A 148 -1.58 11.77 -8.69
C LEU A 148 -0.25 12.18 -8.10
N SER A 149 0.30 11.40 -7.16
CA SER A 149 1.58 11.72 -6.50
C SER A 149 2.78 11.05 -7.13
N GLY A 150 2.56 9.97 -7.90
CA GLY A 150 3.63 9.12 -8.40
C GLY A 150 4.31 8.27 -7.32
N PHE A 151 3.80 8.28 -6.07
CA PHE A 151 4.35 7.43 -5.02
C PHE A 151 4.22 5.96 -5.41
N ILE A 152 5.32 5.21 -5.29
CA ILE A 152 5.35 3.77 -5.56
C ILE A 152 5.71 2.98 -4.30
N ASP A 153 5.15 1.77 -4.19
CA ASP A 153 5.56 0.81 -3.18
C ASP A 153 5.54 -0.62 -3.71
N LEU A 154 6.47 -1.44 -3.19
CA LEU A 154 6.53 -2.88 -3.43
C LEU A 154 5.55 -3.58 -2.50
N CYS A 155 4.56 -4.26 -3.06
CA CYS A 155 3.55 -4.92 -2.24
C CYS A 155 2.89 -6.09 -2.98
N ARG A 156 2.41 -7.07 -2.22
CA ARG A 156 1.64 -8.19 -2.78
C ARG A 156 0.16 -7.85 -2.99
N GLY A 157 -0.31 -6.75 -2.40
CA GLY A 157 -1.71 -6.35 -2.46
C GLY A 157 -2.68 -7.32 -1.78
N PRO A 158 -3.99 -7.26 -2.09
CA PRO A 158 -4.59 -6.20 -2.89
C PRO A 158 -4.67 -4.86 -2.16
N HIS A 159 -4.90 -3.80 -2.90
CA HIS A 159 -5.16 -2.46 -2.39
C HIS A 159 -6.57 -1.97 -2.73
N LEU A 160 -7.05 -0.97 -2.00
CA LEU A 160 -8.24 -0.22 -2.41
C LEU A 160 -8.00 0.39 -3.80
N PRO A 161 -9.01 0.41 -4.68
CA PRO A 161 -8.86 1.00 -6.01
C PRO A 161 -8.63 2.52 -5.98
N SER A 162 -9.02 3.18 -4.88
CA SER A 162 -8.85 4.62 -4.70
C SER A 162 -8.79 4.98 -3.22
N LEU A 163 -8.00 6.01 -2.89
CA LEU A 163 -7.83 6.53 -1.53
C LEU A 163 -9.11 7.15 -0.94
N ASN A 164 -10.10 7.51 -1.75
CA ASN A 164 -11.39 8.05 -1.27
C ASN A 164 -12.23 7.04 -0.48
N LEU A 165 -11.86 5.77 -0.49
CA LEU A 165 -12.53 4.70 0.25
C LEU A 165 -11.98 4.50 1.67
N ILE A 166 -10.91 5.21 2.02
CA ILE A 166 -10.31 5.14 3.35
C ILE A 166 -11.20 5.89 4.35
N GLY A 167 -11.54 5.20 5.44
CA GLY A 167 -12.31 5.76 6.55
C GLY A 167 -11.43 6.49 7.59
N GLU A 168 -11.98 6.69 8.78
CA GLU A 168 -11.28 7.34 9.89
C GLU A 168 -10.16 6.45 10.45
N PHE A 169 -9.09 7.08 10.89
CA PHE A 169 -7.93 6.41 11.48
C PHE A 169 -7.26 7.29 12.54
N LYS A 170 -6.41 6.69 13.35
CA LYS A 170 -5.59 7.36 14.36
C LYS A 170 -4.23 6.70 14.48
N LEU A 171 -3.16 7.50 14.53
CA LEU A 171 -1.82 7.03 14.92
C LEU A 171 -1.69 7.13 16.45
N THR A 172 -1.24 6.05 17.09
CA THR A 172 -1.26 5.93 18.55
C THR A 172 0.10 5.69 19.19
N LYS A 173 1.07 5.20 18.43
CA LYS A 173 2.40 4.83 18.92
C LYS A 173 3.48 5.13 17.87
N VAL A 174 4.69 5.31 18.35
CA VAL A 174 5.95 5.32 17.61
C VAL A 174 6.75 4.10 18.03
#